data_ba6cabce025edd8dbf0ed92042be5be7
#
_entry.id   ba6cabce025edd8dbf0ed92042be5be7
#
_cell.length_a   1.000
_cell.length_b   1.000
_cell.length_c   1.000
_cell.angle_alpha   90.00
_cell.angle_beta   90.00
_cell.angle_gamma   90.00
#
_symmetry.space_group_name_H-M   'P 1'
#
loop_
_entity.id
_entity.type
_entity.pdbx_description
1 polymer ?
#
loop_
_entity_poly.entity_id
_entity_poly.type
_entity_poly.pdbx_seq_one_letter_code
_entity_poly.pdbx_strand_id
1 'polypeptide(L)'
;MCIRDRSGHVNYEVIPGVIYTTPEVASVGKTEEQLKEKNQKYKIGKFPFMANSRAKAIDEPDGFVKILADATTDKVLGVHLIGPHAGELIAEMAIAMEFGASSEDIARTCHAHPTFSEAVKEAALSVDKRAIHS
;
A
#
# COMPACT_ATOMS: atom_id res chain seq x y z
N MET A 1 -25.31 14.41 -0.69
CA MET A 1 -24.76 13.94 0.60
C MET A 1 -24.40 15.19 1.42
N CYS A 2 -25.10 15.42 2.52
CA CYS A 2 -24.78 16.56 3.39
C CYS A 2 -23.59 16.20 4.28
N ILE A 3 -22.45 16.85 4.06
CA ILE A 3 -21.27 16.70 4.90
C ILE A 3 -21.40 17.75 6.02
N ARG A 4 -22.29 17.52 6.97
CA ARG A 4 -22.57 18.48 8.05
C ARG A 4 -21.44 18.64 9.06
N ASP A 5 -20.61 17.59 9.23
CA ASP A 5 -19.69 17.49 10.36
C ASP A 5 -18.22 17.34 9.95
N ARG A 6 -17.91 17.53 8.66
CA ARG A 6 -16.53 17.39 8.15
C ARG A 6 -16.15 18.55 7.28
N SER A 7 -14.86 18.90 7.29
CA SER A 7 -14.26 19.81 6.33
C SER A 7 -14.57 19.33 4.91
N GLY A 8 -15.05 20.23 4.05
CA GLY A 8 -15.27 19.95 2.62
C GLY A 8 -13.97 19.90 1.80
N HIS A 9 -12.81 19.96 2.45
CA HIS A 9 -11.52 19.92 1.80
C HIS A 9 -11.09 18.50 1.46
N VAL A 10 -10.55 18.31 0.25
CA VAL A 10 -9.89 17.08 -0.17
C VAL A 10 -8.50 17.02 0.45
N ASN A 11 -8.14 15.86 1.00
CA ASN A 11 -6.78 15.61 1.47
C ASN A 11 -5.88 15.26 0.27
N TYR A 12 -5.13 16.23 -0.23
CA TYR A 12 -4.25 16.06 -1.40
C TYR A 12 -3.09 15.08 -1.16
N GLU A 13 -2.74 14.81 0.10
CA GLU A 13 -1.67 13.86 0.44
C GLU A 13 -2.05 12.39 0.19
N VAL A 14 -3.34 12.10 0.02
CA VAL A 14 -3.85 10.73 -0.17
C VAL A 14 -4.63 10.55 -1.47
N ILE A 15 -4.40 11.39 -2.46
CA ILE A 15 -4.97 11.21 -3.80
C ILE A 15 -4.17 10.10 -4.51
N PRO A 16 -4.81 8.97 -4.87
CA PRO A 16 -4.12 7.91 -5.59
C PRO A 16 -3.92 8.29 -7.07
N GLY A 17 -2.78 7.86 -7.62
CA GLY A 17 -2.50 7.92 -9.05
C GLY A 17 -2.44 6.53 -9.65
N VAL A 18 -2.99 6.35 -10.85
CA VAL A 18 -3.01 5.05 -11.56
C VAL A 18 -2.56 5.23 -12.99
N ILE A 19 -1.72 4.32 -13.48
CA ILE A 19 -1.32 4.20 -14.88
C ILE A 19 -1.81 2.82 -15.36
N TYR A 20 -2.72 2.82 -16.33
CA TYR A 20 -3.39 1.60 -16.83
C TYR A 20 -2.55 0.89 -17.91
N THR A 21 -1.35 0.55 -17.56
CA THR A 21 -0.47 -0.31 -18.33
C THR A 21 -0.72 -1.78 -18.00
N THR A 22 0.00 -2.71 -18.63
CA THR A 22 0.00 -4.13 -18.29
C THR A 22 1.44 -4.54 -17.97
N PRO A 23 1.77 -4.76 -16.71
CA PRO A 23 0.96 -4.61 -15.47
C PRO A 23 0.64 -3.14 -15.15
N GLU A 24 -0.45 -2.92 -14.40
CA GLU A 24 -0.84 -1.59 -13.92
C GLU A 24 0.18 -1.05 -12.90
N VAL A 25 0.28 0.29 -12.83
CA VAL A 25 1.08 0.99 -11.82
C VAL A 25 0.16 1.90 -11.01
N ALA A 26 0.19 1.80 -9.69
CA ALA A 26 -0.58 2.66 -8.82
C ALA A 26 0.25 3.14 -7.62
N SER A 27 -0.04 4.34 -7.13
CA SER A 27 0.65 4.91 -5.98
C SER A 27 -0.23 5.88 -5.21
N VAL A 28 0.04 6.03 -3.93
CA VAL A 28 -0.54 7.06 -3.05
C VAL A 28 0.51 7.49 -2.02
N GLY A 29 0.49 8.77 -1.67
CA GLY A 29 1.43 9.34 -0.70
C GLY A 29 2.81 9.63 -1.27
N LYS A 30 3.83 9.56 -0.43
CA LYS A 30 5.19 10.04 -0.72
C LYS A 30 6.07 8.94 -1.31
N THR A 31 7.03 9.34 -2.14
CA THR A 31 8.11 8.48 -2.63
C THR A 31 9.30 8.48 -1.66
N GLU A 32 10.22 7.54 -1.83
CA GLU A 32 11.46 7.51 -1.05
C GLU A 32 12.31 8.77 -1.25
N GLU A 33 12.35 9.28 -2.49
CA GLU A 33 13.07 10.50 -2.85
C GLU A 33 12.53 11.70 -2.06
N GLN A 34 11.21 11.86 -2.03
CA GLN A 34 10.56 12.94 -1.26
C GLN A 34 10.81 12.83 0.24
N LEU A 35 10.85 11.60 0.78
CA LEU A 35 11.16 11.37 2.20
C LEU A 35 12.62 11.70 2.51
N LYS A 36 13.55 11.32 1.62
CA LYS A 36 14.98 11.65 1.74
C LYS A 36 15.22 13.16 1.69
N GLU A 37 14.59 13.86 0.75
CA GLU A 37 14.68 15.33 0.64
C GLU A 37 14.20 16.03 1.92
N LYS A 38 13.17 15.49 2.58
CA LYS A 38 12.65 16.01 3.86
C LYS A 38 13.40 15.51 5.09
N ASN A 39 14.46 14.71 4.92
CA ASN A 39 15.19 14.03 6.00
C ASN A 39 14.25 13.24 6.96
N GLN A 40 13.13 12.73 6.43
CA GLN A 40 12.19 11.92 7.20
C GLN A 40 12.66 10.46 7.24
N LYS A 41 12.88 9.93 8.45
CA LYS A 41 13.25 8.53 8.63
C LYS A 41 12.07 7.62 8.35
N TYR A 42 12.28 6.56 7.58
CA TYR A 42 11.25 5.60 7.20
C TYR A 42 11.76 4.17 7.18
N LYS A 43 10.82 3.24 7.26
CA LYS A 43 11.01 1.81 7.04
C LYS A 43 10.34 1.41 5.72
N ILE A 44 10.81 0.34 5.11
CA ILE A 44 10.27 -0.18 3.84
C ILE A 44 9.78 -1.59 4.05
N GLY A 45 8.55 -1.87 3.64
CA GLY A 45 8.04 -3.21 3.44
C GLY A 45 7.80 -3.45 1.95
N LYS A 46 8.20 -4.62 1.46
CA LYS A 46 8.02 -5.01 0.06
C LYS A 46 7.61 -6.47 -0.05
N PHE A 47 6.65 -6.75 -0.94
CA PHE A 47 6.20 -8.10 -1.22
C PHE A 47 5.96 -8.31 -2.71
N PRO A 48 6.58 -9.33 -3.34
CA PRO A 48 6.41 -9.60 -4.76
C PRO A 48 5.13 -10.41 -5.03
N PHE A 49 4.42 -10.12 -6.12
CA PHE A 49 3.23 -10.89 -6.51
C PHE A 49 3.53 -12.34 -6.85
N MET A 50 4.76 -12.66 -7.26
CA MET A 50 5.17 -14.06 -7.48
C MET A 50 5.06 -14.94 -6.22
N ALA A 51 5.00 -14.34 -5.03
CA ALA A 51 4.77 -15.05 -3.77
C ALA A 51 3.27 -15.07 -3.37
N ASN A 52 2.41 -14.35 -4.08
CA ASN A 52 0.97 -14.26 -3.81
C ASN A 52 0.21 -15.45 -4.44
N SER A 53 -0.61 -16.13 -3.65
CA SER A 53 -1.35 -17.32 -4.08
C SER A 53 -2.33 -17.06 -5.22
N ARG A 54 -3.05 -15.91 -5.19
CA ARG A 54 -4.01 -15.56 -6.24
C ARG A 54 -3.30 -15.22 -7.55
N ALA A 55 -2.20 -14.48 -7.48
CA ALA A 55 -1.39 -14.16 -8.66
C ALA A 55 -0.85 -15.41 -9.35
N LYS A 56 -0.39 -16.39 -8.57
CA LYS A 56 0.01 -17.70 -9.11
C LYS A 56 -1.15 -18.46 -9.75
N ALA A 57 -2.31 -18.43 -9.12
CA ALA A 57 -3.48 -19.18 -9.59
C ALA A 57 -3.99 -18.71 -10.96
N ILE A 58 -3.78 -17.44 -11.31
CA ILE A 58 -4.22 -16.86 -12.59
C ILE A 58 -3.07 -16.55 -13.54
N ASP A 59 -1.85 -17.00 -13.20
CA ASP A 59 -0.63 -16.79 -14.01
C ASP A 59 -0.29 -15.31 -14.30
N GLU A 60 -0.50 -14.46 -13.29
CA GLU A 60 -0.15 -13.03 -13.31
C GLU A 60 0.80 -12.66 -12.16
N PRO A 61 2.01 -13.25 -12.09
CA PRO A 61 2.90 -13.10 -10.93
C PRO A 61 3.76 -11.83 -10.94
N ASP A 62 3.66 -11.01 -11.99
CA ASP A 62 4.54 -9.86 -12.19
C ASP A 62 4.22 -8.71 -11.25
N GLY A 63 5.28 -8.12 -10.69
CA GLY A 63 5.20 -6.91 -9.90
C GLY A 63 5.35 -7.10 -8.40
N PHE A 64 5.04 -6.05 -7.66
CA PHE A 64 5.21 -6.00 -6.20
C PHE A 64 4.35 -4.92 -5.56
N VAL A 65 4.18 -5.03 -4.25
CA VAL A 65 3.68 -3.98 -3.37
C VAL A 65 4.84 -3.45 -2.52
N LYS A 66 4.97 -2.12 -2.43
CA LYS A 66 5.94 -1.44 -1.55
C LYS A 66 5.21 -0.45 -0.65
N ILE A 67 5.43 -0.56 0.66
CA ILE A 67 4.90 0.33 1.69
C ILE A 67 6.06 1.07 2.35
N LEU A 68 5.91 2.38 2.52
CA LEU A 68 6.81 3.24 3.27
C LEU A 68 6.10 3.66 4.56
N ALA A 69 6.70 3.36 5.70
CA ALA A 69 6.15 3.71 7.01
C ALA A 69 7.14 4.59 7.79
N ASP A 70 6.63 5.51 8.58
CA ASP A 70 7.45 6.35 9.46
C ASP A 70 8.23 5.48 10.46
N ALA A 71 9.53 5.73 10.61
CA ALA A 71 10.40 4.90 11.44
C ALA A 71 10.06 4.98 12.94
N THR A 72 9.39 6.04 13.38
CA THR A 72 9.06 6.29 14.79
C THR A 72 7.61 5.97 15.11
N THR A 73 6.68 6.44 14.28
CA THR A 73 5.23 6.34 14.54
C THR A 73 4.58 5.16 13.84
N ASP A 74 5.29 4.53 12.91
CA ASP A 74 4.79 3.47 12.03
C ASP A 74 3.66 3.91 11.07
N LYS A 75 3.31 5.20 11.03
CA LYS A 75 2.29 5.73 10.14
C LYS A 75 2.67 5.49 8.68
N VAL A 76 1.75 5.01 7.88
CA VAL A 76 1.97 4.83 6.44
C VAL A 76 2.15 6.19 5.76
N LEU A 77 3.27 6.35 5.06
CA LEU A 77 3.68 7.59 4.39
C LEU A 77 3.49 7.53 2.87
N GLY A 78 3.55 6.35 2.30
CA GLY A 78 3.38 6.14 0.88
C GLY A 78 3.29 4.66 0.51
N VAL A 79 2.58 4.38 -0.58
CA VAL A 79 2.41 3.02 -1.11
C VAL A 79 2.54 3.04 -2.62
N HIS A 80 3.24 2.07 -3.14
CA HIS A 80 3.53 1.92 -4.57
C HIS A 80 3.30 0.47 -4.98
N LEU A 81 2.49 0.28 -6.03
CA LEU A 81 2.17 -1.03 -6.57
C LEU A 81 2.49 -1.09 -8.06
N ILE A 82 3.02 -2.21 -8.49
CA ILE A 82 3.10 -2.61 -9.90
C ILE A 82 2.54 -4.02 -9.95
N GLY A 83 1.51 -4.25 -10.74
CA GLY A 83 0.94 -5.60 -10.85
C GLY A 83 -0.51 -5.63 -11.28
N PRO A 84 -1.12 -6.83 -11.29
CA PRO A 84 -2.50 -6.99 -11.65
C PRO A 84 -3.41 -6.27 -10.64
N HIS A 85 -4.44 -5.60 -11.14
CA HIS A 85 -5.42 -4.88 -10.33
C HIS A 85 -4.84 -3.81 -9.40
N ALA A 86 -3.66 -3.25 -9.72
CA ALA A 86 -3.03 -2.22 -8.87
C ALA A 86 -3.93 -0.99 -8.68
N GLY A 87 -4.70 -0.62 -9.71
CA GLY A 87 -5.66 0.48 -9.65
C GLY A 87 -6.80 0.25 -8.65
N GLU A 88 -7.24 -0.98 -8.47
CA GLU A 88 -8.25 -1.35 -7.46
C GLU A 88 -7.61 -1.47 -6.07
N LEU A 89 -6.45 -2.10 -5.97
CA LEU A 89 -5.76 -2.33 -4.69
C LEU A 89 -5.33 -1.04 -4.00
N ILE A 90 -4.98 0.01 -4.76
CA ILE A 90 -4.53 1.26 -4.18
C ILE A 90 -5.60 1.98 -3.36
N ALA A 91 -6.89 1.71 -3.64
CA ALA A 91 -8.00 2.31 -2.91
C ALA A 91 -8.02 1.91 -1.43
N GLU A 92 -7.68 0.66 -1.11
CA GLU A 92 -7.52 0.18 0.27
C GLU A 92 -6.49 1.03 1.01
N MET A 93 -5.38 1.31 0.37
CA MET A 93 -4.29 2.08 0.97
C MET A 93 -4.61 3.58 1.07
N ALA A 94 -5.32 4.13 0.10
CA ALA A 94 -5.78 5.52 0.18
C ALA A 94 -6.73 5.73 1.37
N ILE A 95 -7.66 4.79 1.61
CA ILE A 95 -8.56 4.81 2.77
C ILE A 95 -7.75 4.66 4.08
N ALA A 96 -6.84 3.70 4.15
CA ALA A 96 -6.01 3.49 5.32
C ALA A 96 -5.21 4.75 5.68
N MET A 97 -4.59 5.39 4.67
CA MET A 97 -3.82 6.62 4.87
C MET A 97 -4.70 7.81 5.25
N GLU A 98 -5.91 7.94 4.70
CA GLU A 98 -6.86 9.01 5.08
C GLU A 98 -7.21 8.94 6.57
N PHE A 99 -7.38 7.73 7.10
CA PHE A 99 -7.65 7.51 8.53
C PHE A 99 -6.39 7.40 9.39
N GLY A 100 -5.19 7.63 8.82
CA GLY A 100 -3.93 7.69 9.55
C GLY A 100 -3.43 6.35 10.07
N ALA A 101 -3.72 5.26 9.34
CA ALA A 101 -3.31 3.92 9.72
C ALA A 101 -1.78 3.77 9.80
N SER A 102 -1.33 2.91 10.71
CA SER A 102 0.02 2.39 10.78
C SER A 102 0.19 1.17 9.85
N SER A 103 1.45 0.78 9.59
CA SER A 103 1.69 -0.47 8.87
C SER A 103 1.22 -1.68 9.68
N GLU A 104 1.27 -1.60 11.01
CA GLU A 104 0.77 -2.64 11.91
C GLU A 104 -0.75 -2.80 11.83
N ASP A 105 -1.53 -1.72 11.67
CA ASP A 105 -2.99 -1.81 11.50
C ASP A 105 -3.35 -2.62 10.26
N ILE A 106 -2.65 -2.40 9.16
CA ILE A 106 -2.83 -3.15 7.92
C ILE A 106 -2.39 -4.61 8.09
N ALA A 107 -1.22 -4.83 8.70
CA ALA A 107 -0.67 -6.15 8.95
C ALA A 107 -1.58 -7.04 9.80
N ARG A 108 -2.30 -6.46 10.76
CA ARG A 108 -3.24 -7.17 11.64
C ARG A 108 -4.64 -7.33 11.08
N THR A 109 -4.99 -6.53 10.07
CA THR A 109 -6.31 -6.64 9.43
C THR A 109 -6.43 -7.99 8.72
N CYS A 110 -7.54 -8.67 8.94
CA CYS A 110 -7.83 -9.94 8.24
C CYS A 110 -8.14 -9.67 6.78
N HIS A 111 -7.45 -10.37 5.89
CA HIS A 111 -7.69 -10.33 4.44
C HIS A 111 -8.23 -11.68 3.97
N ALA A 112 -9.09 -11.66 2.96
CA ALA A 112 -9.62 -12.88 2.37
C ALA A 112 -8.51 -13.66 1.64
N HIS A 113 -8.56 -14.98 1.70
CA HIS A 113 -7.63 -15.88 0.99
C HIS A 113 -8.39 -16.77 -0.03
N PRO A 114 -7.88 -16.96 -1.27
CA PRO A 114 -6.73 -16.27 -1.87
C PRO A 114 -7.15 -14.95 -2.56
N THR A 115 -6.45 -13.86 -2.31
CA THR A 115 -6.70 -12.57 -2.93
C THR A 115 -5.41 -11.82 -3.29
N PHE A 116 -5.49 -10.86 -4.21
CA PHE A 116 -4.38 -9.95 -4.48
C PHE A 116 -4.10 -9.00 -3.29
N SER A 117 -5.11 -8.61 -2.53
CA SER A 117 -4.97 -7.70 -1.39
C SER A 117 -4.13 -8.30 -0.24
N GLU A 118 -3.98 -9.63 -0.18
CA GLU A 118 -3.02 -10.24 0.75
C GLU A 118 -1.57 -9.78 0.50
N ALA A 119 -1.22 -9.38 -0.73
CA ALA A 119 0.10 -8.81 -1.03
C ALA A 119 0.32 -7.48 -0.31
N VAL A 120 -0.75 -6.69 -0.11
CA VAL A 120 -0.69 -5.46 0.70
C VAL A 120 -0.43 -5.79 2.17
N LYS A 121 -1.14 -6.76 2.73
CA LYS A 121 -0.91 -7.26 4.09
C LYS A 121 0.51 -7.78 4.28
N GLU A 122 1.00 -8.59 3.37
CA GLU A 122 2.35 -9.15 3.42
C GLU A 122 3.43 -8.05 3.31
N ALA A 123 3.21 -7.04 2.47
CA ALA A 123 4.09 -5.88 2.40
C ALA A 123 4.10 -5.09 3.73
N ALA A 124 2.94 -4.95 4.39
CA ALA A 124 2.84 -4.32 5.71
C ALA A 124 3.58 -5.14 6.78
N LEU A 125 3.43 -6.47 6.79
CA LEU A 125 4.21 -7.37 7.66
C LEU A 125 5.71 -7.25 7.40
N SER A 126 6.11 -7.09 6.12
CA SER A 126 7.51 -6.97 5.71
C SER A 126 8.18 -5.68 6.24
N VAL A 127 7.42 -4.63 6.58
CA VAL A 127 7.96 -3.41 7.22
C VAL A 127 8.76 -3.76 8.49
N ASP A 128 8.30 -4.74 9.25
CA ASP A 128 8.97 -5.24 10.45
C ASP A 128 9.58 -6.64 10.26
N LYS A 129 9.83 -7.04 9.01
CA LYS A 129 10.45 -8.32 8.64
C LYS A 129 9.65 -9.56 9.10
N ARG A 130 8.32 -9.46 9.07
CA ARG A 130 7.38 -10.52 9.52
C ARG A 130 6.57 -11.11 8.37
N ALA A 131 6.93 -10.85 7.11
CA ALA A 131 6.25 -11.48 5.97
C ALA A 131 6.25 -13.00 6.09
N ILE A 132 5.14 -13.65 5.75
CA ILE A 132 4.93 -15.09 5.97
C ILE A 132 5.36 -15.90 4.76
N HIS A 133 5.17 -15.36 3.55
CA HIS A 133 5.34 -16.06 2.29
C HIS A 133 6.52 -15.60 1.44
N SER A 134 7.40 -14.75 1.95
CA SER A 134 8.57 -14.24 1.22
C SER A 134 9.88 -14.53 1.93
#